data_5dd1ef94f7dbe8ee37f2da321ee80fa1
#
_entry.id   5dd1ef94f7dbe8ee37f2da321ee80fa1
#
_cell.length_a   1.000
_cell.length_b   1.000
_cell.length_c   1.000
_cell.angle_alpha   90.00
_cell.angle_beta   90.00
_cell.angle_gamma   90.00
#
_symmetry.space_group_name_H-M   'P 1'
#
loop_
_entity.id
_entity.type
_entity.pdbx_description
1 polymer ?
#
loop_
_entity_poly.entity_id
_entity_poly.type
_entity_poly.pdbx_seq_one_letter_code
_entity_poly.pdbx_strand_id
1 'polypeptide(L)'
;AEIINEIKIINNERISKETILMFSDVKIGQNYTNDDLNIILKDIYNTNFFSNVSLEINNGILIIDVVENKIVQNIIINGIKKKDLVKDLKSRISSKDKNPFVENNIDNDISIIKKLLKSAGFYFSDVSARAVENTNNTVDLIFDLELGGKAYIRSIEFIGDKYYKDRLLRNIIASEEAKFWKFISKKKYINKELIDLDQRLLKNFYLDRGHYQAKIVGNFVEFTDSNDFKLVYNINAGPKFTIDKTSLLLPIDYNEKDFIKIKKLLKKLEGKLYSINKLNKIAKEVEYLTTRNNYEFIDASFKEEINNENKLNLVFKKKEFDKKYLSKVNVLGNNITEEKVIRDNLEVDEGDPLNNILLTKSINNLKSLNIFGSVEYELTTNINDENILNISVEEKPTGEIFAAAGTGTSGGTFGFGIKENNFLGKNISLETNLRMDEETVKGKFSVINPKWNFTDRSLIASVESSTTDRMGDYGYETSTTGF
;
A
#
# COMPACT_ATOMS: atom_id res chain seq x y z
N ALA A 1 9.04 22.63 39.56
CA ALA A 1 8.85 21.19 39.66
C ALA A 1 8.26 20.85 41.02
N GLU A 2 7.17 20.10 41.05
CA GLU A 2 6.48 19.70 42.28
C GLU A 2 6.26 18.20 42.30
N ILE A 3 6.31 17.60 43.51
CA ILE A 3 6.03 16.17 43.69
C ILE A 3 4.52 15.97 43.75
N ILE A 4 3.98 15.12 42.90
CA ILE A 4 2.55 14.78 42.89
C ILE A 4 2.27 13.68 43.91
N ASN A 5 1.48 14.03 44.94
CA ASN A 5 1.06 13.11 46.00
C ASN A 5 -0.34 12.53 45.75
N GLU A 6 -1.18 13.25 44.99
CA GLU A 6 -2.55 12.86 44.67
C GLU A 6 -2.91 13.36 43.24
N ILE A 7 -3.75 12.59 42.52
CA ILE A 7 -4.29 12.99 41.22
C ILE A 7 -5.81 13.08 41.36
N LYS A 8 -6.37 14.22 40.98
CA LYS A 8 -7.79 14.46 40.98
C LYS A 8 -8.27 14.78 39.57
N ILE A 9 -9.20 13.99 39.05
CA ILE A 9 -9.81 14.19 37.75
C ILE A 9 -11.23 14.70 37.95
N ILE A 10 -11.58 15.78 37.26
CA ILE A 10 -12.87 16.45 37.37
C ILE A 10 -13.50 16.63 36.00
N ASN A 11 -14.85 16.71 36.00
CA ASN A 11 -15.67 16.90 34.82
C ASN A 11 -15.62 15.77 33.77
N ASN A 12 -15.07 14.62 34.15
CA ASN A 12 -15.19 13.42 33.32
C ASN A 12 -16.60 12.82 33.45
N GLU A 13 -17.25 12.50 32.32
CA GLU A 13 -18.63 11.98 32.25
C GLU A 13 -18.66 10.50 31.88
N ARG A 14 -18.15 10.14 30.68
CA ARG A 14 -18.19 8.78 30.11
C ARG A 14 -16.84 8.06 30.23
N ILE A 15 -15.75 8.82 30.21
CA ILE A 15 -14.42 8.26 30.25
C ILE A 15 -14.01 8.09 31.71
N SER A 16 -13.66 6.87 32.09
CA SER A 16 -13.28 6.59 33.48
C SER A 16 -11.99 7.30 33.87
N LYS A 17 -11.85 7.57 35.16
CA LYS A 17 -10.63 8.18 35.73
C LYS A 17 -9.39 7.34 35.41
N GLU A 18 -9.53 6.00 35.49
CA GLU A 18 -8.46 5.05 35.20
C GLU A 18 -7.99 5.15 33.75
N THR A 19 -8.91 5.36 32.81
CA THR A 19 -8.59 5.56 31.39
C THR A 19 -7.84 6.87 31.16
N ILE A 20 -8.26 7.95 31.81
CA ILE A 20 -7.57 9.25 31.72
C ILE A 20 -6.16 9.16 32.30
N LEU A 21 -6.02 8.48 33.44
CA LEU A 21 -4.71 8.22 34.06
C LEU A 21 -3.80 7.40 33.15
N MET A 22 -4.34 6.41 32.44
CA MET A 22 -3.58 5.63 31.47
C MET A 22 -3.07 6.50 30.32
N PHE A 23 -3.86 7.44 29.83
CA PHE A 23 -3.44 8.37 28.77
C PHE A 23 -2.40 9.38 29.25
N SER A 24 -2.45 9.77 30.52
CA SER A 24 -1.53 10.74 31.10
C SER A 24 -0.16 10.16 31.48
N ASP A 25 -0.06 8.84 31.64
CA ASP A 25 1.11 8.12 32.21
C ASP A 25 1.70 8.76 33.48
N VAL A 26 0.86 9.46 34.24
CA VAL A 26 1.29 10.15 35.47
C VAL A 26 1.38 9.16 36.63
N LYS A 27 2.47 9.22 37.37
CA LYS A 27 2.73 8.36 38.54
C LYS A 27 2.86 9.22 39.82
N ILE A 28 2.16 8.77 40.85
CA ILE A 28 2.25 9.42 42.20
C ILE A 28 3.65 9.23 42.75
N GLY A 29 4.17 10.27 43.43
CA GLY A 29 5.51 10.28 44.04
C GLY A 29 6.63 10.76 43.12
N GLN A 30 6.33 11.08 41.85
CA GLN A 30 7.30 11.64 40.91
C GLN A 30 7.23 13.17 40.88
N ASN A 31 8.34 13.77 40.46
CA ASN A 31 8.48 15.22 40.33
C ASN A 31 8.24 15.64 38.88
N TYR A 32 7.32 16.58 38.67
CA TYR A 32 6.94 17.06 37.36
C TYR A 32 7.27 18.53 37.17
N THR A 33 7.84 18.86 36.01
CA THR A 33 8.09 20.23 35.57
C THR A 33 6.91 20.73 34.72
N ASN A 34 6.89 22.04 34.42
CA ASN A 34 5.90 22.59 33.51
C ASN A 34 6.00 21.98 32.09
N ASP A 35 7.20 21.58 31.66
CA ASP A 35 7.40 20.93 30.38
C ASP A 35 6.79 19.51 30.36
N ASP A 36 6.94 18.78 31.48
CA ASP A 36 6.31 17.48 31.66
C ASP A 36 4.78 17.59 31.62
N LEU A 37 4.21 18.60 32.29
CA LEU A 37 2.77 18.86 32.25
C LEU A 37 2.28 19.18 30.84
N ASN A 38 3.07 19.92 30.04
CA ASN A 38 2.73 20.20 28.66
C ASN A 38 2.74 18.94 27.79
N ILE A 39 3.63 17.98 28.08
CA ILE A 39 3.64 16.67 27.39
C ILE A 39 2.39 15.89 27.76
N ILE A 40 2.08 15.76 29.05
CA ILE A 40 0.88 15.09 29.55
C ILE A 40 -0.39 15.69 28.96
N LEU A 41 -0.48 17.03 28.92
CA LEU A 41 -1.62 17.71 28.29
C LEU A 41 -1.77 17.34 26.83
N LYS A 42 -0.65 17.34 26.09
CA LYS A 42 -0.66 16.94 24.66
C LYS A 42 -1.07 15.48 24.48
N ASP A 43 -0.59 14.58 25.35
CA ASP A 43 -0.90 13.16 25.25
C ASP A 43 -2.39 12.90 25.47
N ILE A 44 -2.98 13.52 26.50
CA ILE A 44 -4.42 13.44 26.75
C ILE A 44 -5.21 14.08 25.60
N TYR A 45 -4.81 15.25 25.11
CA TYR A 45 -5.49 15.96 24.02
C TYR A 45 -5.42 15.21 22.69
N ASN A 46 -4.28 14.60 22.38
CA ASN A 46 -4.06 13.84 21.14
C ASN A 46 -4.91 12.57 21.04
N THR A 47 -5.51 12.12 22.15
CA THR A 47 -6.48 11.02 22.12
C THR A 47 -7.77 11.37 21.37
N ASN A 48 -8.02 12.67 21.14
CA ASN A 48 -9.25 13.23 20.58
C ASN A 48 -10.53 12.97 21.39
N PHE A 49 -10.42 12.39 22.60
CA PHE A 49 -11.58 12.19 23.45
C PHE A 49 -12.05 13.47 24.13
N PHE A 50 -11.19 14.49 24.19
CA PHE A 50 -11.45 15.71 24.93
C PHE A 50 -11.38 16.95 24.03
N SER A 51 -12.36 17.83 24.17
CA SER A 51 -12.39 19.14 23.50
C SER A 51 -11.56 20.19 24.26
N ASN A 52 -11.44 20.00 25.57
CA ASN A 52 -10.57 20.81 26.40
C ASN A 52 -9.93 19.97 27.51
N VAL A 53 -8.69 20.28 27.80
CA VAL A 53 -7.93 19.68 28.92
C VAL A 53 -7.14 20.79 29.61
N SER A 54 -7.25 20.89 30.91
CA SER A 54 -6.38 21.75 31.71
C SER A 54 -5.72 20.98 32.85
N LEU A 55 -4.48 21.32 33.14
CA LEU A 55 -3.68 20.72 34.21
C LEU A 55 -3.24 21.81 35.18
N GLU A 56 -3.46 21.56 36.47
CA GLU A 56 -3.02 22.46 37.53
C GLU A 56 -2.47 21.64 38.69
N ILE A 57 -1.34 22.08 39.25
CA ILE A 57 -0.80 21.48 40.49
C ILE A 57 -1.01 22.46 41.64
N ASN A 58 -1.75 22.02 42.65
CA ASN A 58 -2.01 22.78 43.87
C ASN A 58 -1.60 21.94 45.08
N ASN A 59 -0.56 22.39 45.81
CA ASN A 59 -0.07 21.74 47.06
C ASN A 59 0.21 20.22 46.88
N GLY A 60 0.83 19.82 45.74
CA GLY A 60 1.14 18.42 45.46
C GLY A 60 -0.05 17.59 44.92
N ILE A 61 -1.18 18.23 44.66
CA ILE A 61 -2.36 17.59 44.01
C ILE A 61 -2.39 18.01 42.54
N LEU A 62 -2.26 17.06 41.63
CA LEU A 62 -2.49 17.31 40.20
C LEU A 62 -3.99 17.25 39.93
N ILE A 63 -4.55 18.36 39.49
CA ILE A 63 -5.93 18.47 39.04
C ILE A 63 -5.93 18.39 37.52
N ILE A 64 -6.62 17.38 36.98
CA ILE A 64 -6.85 17.20 35.54
C ILE A 64 -8.32 17.52 35.28
N ASP A 65 -8.57 18.65 34.67
CA ASP A 65 -9.91 19.09 34.30
C ASP A 65 -10.13 18.83 32.80
N VAL A 66 -11.19 18.09 32.46
CA VAL A 66 -11.47 17.64 31.10
C VAL A 66 -12.88 18.02 30.67
N VAL A 67 -13.01 18.33 29.38
CA VAL A 67 -14.32 18.43 28.72
C VAL A 67 -14.35 17.41 27.59
N GLU A 68 -15.23 16.42 27.71
CA GLU A 68 -15.31 15.34 26.73
C GLU A 68 -15.88 15.80 25.40
N ASN A 69 -15.28 15.33 24.30
CA ASN A 69 -15.84 15.48 22.96
C ASN A 69 -17.15 14.69 22.83
N LYS A 70 -18.09 15.24 22.08
CA LYS A 70 -19.30 14.51 21.68
C LYS A 70 -18.91 13.29 20.84
N ILE A 71 -19.78 12.27 20.78
CA ILE A 71 -19.56 11.10 19.94
C ILE A 71 -20.34 11.25 18.65
N VAL A 72 -19.72 10.95 17.52
CA VAL A 72 -20.41 10.82 16.23
C VAL A 72 -21.34 9.60 16.29
N GLN A 73 -22.63 9.81 16.35
CA GLN A 73 -23.60 8.72 16.37
C GLN A 73 -23.74 8.11 14.98
N ASN A 74 -23.96 8.95 13.96
CA ASN A 74 -24.08 8.52 12.58
C ASN A 74 -23.37 9.51 11.65
N ILE A 75 -22.77 8.98 10.60
CA ILE A 75 -22.33 9.78 9.46
C ILE A 75 -23.34 9.59 8.32
N ILE A 76 -23.96 10.67 7.88
CA ILE A 76 -24.98 10.68 6.84
C ILE A 76 -24.40 11.42 5.63
N ILE A 77 -24.46 10.79 4.45
CA ILE A 77 -24.03 11.41 3.19
C ILE A 77 -25.23 11.49 2.26
N ASN A 78 -25.68 12.71 2.00
CA ASN A 78 -26.80 13.02 1.12
C ASN A 78 -26.32 13.38 -0.29
N GLY A 79 -27.23 13.33 -1.28
CA GLY A 79 -26.93 13.73 -2.67
C GLY A 79 -26.34 12.62 -3.55
N ILE A 80 -26.06 11.43 -3.00
CA ILE A 80 -25.56 10.28 -3.75
C ILE A 80 -26.52 9.09 -3.69
N LYS A 81 -26.91 8.58 -4.86
CA LYS A 81 -27.77 7.40 -4.97
C LYS A 81 -27.02 6.06 -4.92
N LYS A 82 -25.73 6.04 -5.31
CA LYS A 82 -24.91 4.81 -5.37
C LYS A 82 -24.37 4.46 -4.00
N LYS A 83 -24.88 3.39 -3.39
CA LYS A 83 -24.47 2.89 -2.07
C LYS A 83 -22.96 2.58 -1.97
N ASP A 84 -22.37 2.01 -3.03
CA ASP A 84 -20.94 1.69 -3.05
C ASP A 84 -20.07 2.95 -2.96
N LEU A 85 -20.46 4.04 -3.63
CA LEU A 85 -19.74 5.31 -3.54
C LEU A 85 -19.87 5.92 -2.13
N VAL A 86 -21.04 5.86 -1.52
CA VAL A 86 -21.24 6.30 -0.13
C VAL A 86 -20.36 5.50 0.83
N LYS A 87 -20.27 4.17 0.64
CA LYS A 87 -19.41 3.31 1.45
C LYS A 87 -17.94 3.66 1.28
N ASP A 88 -17.47 3.87 0.05
CA ASP A 88 -16.08 4.26 -0.25
C ASP A 88 -15.75 5.64 0.38
N LEU A 89 -16.66 6.62 0.29
CA LEU A 89 -16.49 7.92 0.94
C LEU A 89 -16.36 7.77 2.46
N LYS A 90 -17.29 7.05 3.12
CA LYS A 90 -17.25 6.81 4.57
C LYS A 90 -15.98 6.10 5.02
N SER A 91 -15.43 5.21 4.21
CA SER A 91 -14.21 4.50 4.56
C SER A 91 -12.98 5.39 4.57
N ARG A 92 -12.95 6.45 3.75
CA ARG A 92 -11.76 7.30 3.53
C ARG A 92 -11.72 8.60 4.32
N ILE A 93 -12.85 9.09 4.79
CA ILE A 93 -12.90 10.27 5.67
C ILE A 93 -12.31 9.94 7.05
N SER A 94 -11.80 10.96 7.74
CA SER A 94 -11.19 10.82 9.07
C SER A 94 -12.25 10.56 10.14
N SER A 95 -13.40 11.20 10.05
CA SER A 95 -14.52 10.99 10.98
C SER A 95 -15.11 9.58 10.80
N LYS A 96 -15.44 8.92 11.92
CA LYS A 96 -16.06 7.57 11.93
C LYS A 96 -17.25 7.53 12.85
N ASP A 97 -18.22 6.67 12.52
CA ASP A 97 -19.34 6.37 13.42
C ASP A 97 -18.79 5.85 14.76
N LYS A 98 -19.37 6.29 15.86
CA LYS A 98 -19.02 5.95 17.26
C LYS A 98 -17.67 6.44 17.76
N ASN A 99 -16.95 7.25 16.99
CA ASN A 99 -15.71 7.89 17.40
C ASN A 99 -15.98 9.31 17.93
N PRO A 100 -15.01 9.90 18.66
CA PRO A 100 -15.11 11.29 19.10
C PRO A 100 -15.31 12.25 17.93
N PHE A 101 -16.16 13.22 18.13
CA PHE A 101 -16.39 14.31 17.17
C PHE A 101 -15.28 15.35 17.30
N VAL A 102 -14.48 15.52 16.28
CA VAL A 102 -13.39 16.50 16.19
C VAL A 102 -13.74 17.49 15.10
N GLU A 103 -14.07 18.72 15.47
CA GLU A 103 -14.50 19.76 14.52
C GLU A 103 -13.46 20.03 13.43
N ASN A 104 -12.17 20.03 13.78
CA ASN A 104 -11.06 20.23 12.84
C ASN A 104 -10.97 19.16 11.74
N ASN A 105 -11.60 18.00 11.93
CA ASN A 105 -11.64 16.95 10.90
C ASN A 105 -12.65 17.24 9.79
N ILE A 106 -13.63 18.10 10.02
CA ILE A 106 -14.72 18.38 9.04
C ILE A 106 -14.15 18.94 7.74
N ASP A 107 -13.31 19.95 7.81
CA ASP A 107 -12.71 20.59 6.62
C ASP A 107 -11.82 19.61 5.84
N ASN A 108 -11.07 18.79 6.55
CA ASN A 108 -10.26 17.73 5.96
C ASN A 108 -11.16 16.69 5.25
N ASP A 109 -12.24 16.26 5.90
CA ASP A 109 -13.20 15.31 5.35
C ASP A 109 -13.93 15.87 4.11
N ILE A 110 -14.33 17.14 4.13
CA ILE A 110 -14.88 17.84 2.96
C ILE A 110 -13.85 17.82 1.81
N SER A 111 -12.58 18.11 2.11
CA SER A 111 -11.51 18.09 1.12
C SER A 111 -11.29 16.69 0.52
N ILE A 112 -11.30 15.66 1.36
CA ILE A 112 -11.21 14.25 0.93
C ILE A 112 -12.39 13.88 0.03
N ILE A 113 -13.62 14.21 0.45
CA ILE A 113 -14.84 13.94 -0.33
C ILE A 113 -14.76 14.65 -1.69
N LYS A 114 -14.44 15.96 -1.71
CA LYS A 114 -14.28 16.72 -2.97
C LYS A 114 -13.24 16.10 -3.88
N LYS A 115 -12.09 15.64 -3.35
CA LYS A 115 -11.04 14.96 -4.13
C LYS A 115 -11.54 13.65 -4.74
N LEU A 116 -12.25 12.84 -3.97
CA LEU A 116 -12.82 11.58 -4.45
C LEU A 116 -13.91 11.78 -5.51
N LEU A 117 -14.80 12.77 -5.32
CA LEU A 117 -15.81 13.13 -6.30
C LEU A 117 -15.20 13.61 -7.61
N LYS A 118 -14.14 14.44 -7.57
CA LYS A 118 -13.40 14.85 -8.77
C LYS A 118 -12.81 13.64 -9.49
N SER A 119 -12.20 12.70 -8.78
CA SER A 119 -11.65 11.46 -9.39
C SER A 119 -12.74 10.56 -10.00
N ALA A 120 -13.97 10.67 -9.53
CA ALA A 120 -15.14 9.99 -10.09
C ALA A 120 -15.80 10.76 -11.25
N GLY A 121 -15.26 11.93 -11.62
CA GLY A 121 -15.72 12.78 -12.71
C GLY A 121 -16.63 13.94 -12.31
N PHE A 122 -17.01 14.06 -11.04
CA PHE A 122 -17.83 15.15 -10.53
C PHE A 122 -16.96 16.35 -10.14
N TYR A 123 -16.41 17.03 -11.14
CA TYR A 123 -15.42 18.08 -10.92
C TYR A 123 -16.01 19.34 -10.28
N PHE A 124 -17.27 19.62 -10.57
CA PHE A 124 -18.00 20.81 -10.10
C PHE A 124 -18.90 20.51 -8.90
N SER A 125 -18.63 19.41 -8.20
CA SER A 125 -19.40 19.07 -7.00
C SER A 125 -19.15 20.10 -5.89
N ASP A 126 -20.23 20.47 -5.21
CA ASP A 126 -20.13 21.15 -3.93
C ASP A 126 -20.40 20.20 -2.77
N VAL A 127 -19.76 20.46 -1.64
CA VAL A 127 -19.83 19.65 -0.44
C VAL A 127 -19.87 20.57 0.75
N SER A 128 -20.93 20.48 1.52
CA SER A 128 -21.08 21.12 2.82
C SER A 128 -21.25 20.07 3.92
N ALA A 129 -20.90 20.41 5.13
CA ALA A 129 -21.08 19.56 6.29
C ALA A 129 -21.74 20.34 7.43
N ARG A 130 -22.54 19.62 8.22
CA ARG A 130 -23.15 20.14 9.45
C ARG A 130 -23.23 19.06 10.49
N ALA A 131 -22.99 19.45 11.76
CA ALA A 131 -23.18 18.59 12.91
C ALA A 131 -24.53 18.91 13.54
N VAL A 132 -25.35 17.89 13.76
CA VAL A 132 -26.65 18.00 14.42
C VAL A 132 -26.53 17.35 15.80
N GLU A 133 -26.75 18.13 16.84
CA GLU A 133 -26.65 17.65 18.21
C GLU A 133 -27.87 16.81 18.60
N ASN A 134 -27.62 15.70 19.27
CA ASN A 134 -28.61 14.80 19.83
C ASN A 134 -28.65 14.92 21.36
N THR A 135 -29.72 14.39 21.97
CA THR A 135 -29.99 14.54 23.41
C THR A 135 -28.96 13.84 24.34
N ASN A 136 -28.13 12.92 23.83
CA ASN A 136 -27.26 12.06 24.65
C ASN A 136 -25.76 12.40 24.49
N ASN A 137 -25.40 13.67 24.40
CA ASN A 137 -24.05 14.13 24.16
C ASN A 137 -23.41 13.47 22.93
N THR A 138 -24.24 13.27 21.89
CA THR A 138 -23.83 12.73 20.58
C THR A 138 -24.18 13.70 19.47
N VAL A 139 -23.56 13.52 18.29
CA VAL A 139 -23.83 14.31 17.10
C VAL A 139 -24.03 13.41 15.89
N ASP A 140 -24.94 13.77 15.00
CA ASP A 140 -25.01 13.24 13.65
C ASP A 140 -24.24 14.18 12.72
N LEU A 141 -23.23 13.65 12.05
CA LEU A 141 -22.42 14.39 11.08
C LEU A 141 -23.00 14.17 9.68
N ILE A 142 -23.54 15.24 9.11
CA ILE A 142 -24.25 15.19 7.83
C ILE A 142 -23.42 15.92 6.78
N PHE A 143 -23.07 15.20 5.71
CA PHE A 143 -22.47 15.78 4.51
C PHE A 143 -23.55 15.90 3.43
N ASP A 144 -23.82 17.11 2.99
CA ASP A 144 -24.77 17.40 1.93
C ASP A 144 -23.96 17.68 0.64
N LEU A 145 -24.17 16.87 -0.40
CA LEU A 145 -23.40 16.87 -1.64
C LEU A 145 -24.27 17.27 -2.84
N GLU A 146 -23.82 18.27 -3.57
CA GLU A 146 -24.34 18.64 -4.88
C GLU A 146 -23.35 18.19 -5.95
N LEU A 147 -23.67 17.10 -6.66
CA LEU A 147 -22.71 16.46 -7.56
C LEU A 147 -22.43 17.25 -8.84
N GLY A 148 -23.42 17.96 -9.35
CA GLY A 148 -23.34 18.57 -10.68
C GLY A 148 -23.23 17.54 -11.82
N GLY A 149 -22.92 18.02 -13.01
CA GLY A 149 -22.63 17.19 -14.18
C GLY A 149 -21.24 16.57 -14.13
N LYS A 150 -21.04 15.46 -14.84
CA LYS A 150 -19.70 14.89 -15.03
C LYS A 150 -18.96 15.64 -16.14
N ALA A 151 -17.70 15.96 -15.89
CA ALA A 151 -16.80 16.54 -16.88
C ALA A 151 -15.79 15.51 -17.35
N TYR A 152 -15.50 15.52 -18.65
CA TYR A 152 -14.66 14.53 -19.31
C TYR A 152 -13.45 15.18 -19.98
N ILE A 153 -12.36 14.42 -20.15
CA ILE A 153 -11.28 14.80 -21.06
C ILE A 153 -11.76 14.59 -22.50
N ARG A 154 -12.04 15.69 -23.21
CA ARG A 154 -12.50 15.65 -24.62
C ARG A 154 -11.35 15.40 -25.58
N SER A 155 -10.24 16.09 -25.38
CA SER A 155 -9.04 15.95 -26.20
C SER A 155 -7.78 16.02 -25.36
N ILE A 156 -6.74 15.34 -25.86
CA ILE A 156 -5.40 15.39 -25.30
C ILE A 156 -4.45 15.85 -26.41
N GLU A 157 -3.77 16.95 -26.16
CA GLU A 157 -2.86 17.56 -27.11
C GLU A 157 -1.43 17.63 -26.56
N PHE A 158 -0.47 17.57 -27.48
CA PHE A 158 0.95 17.70 -27.17
C PHE A 158 1.53 18.82 -27.99
N ILE A 159 2.11 19.82 -27.32
CA ILE A 159 2.70 20.99 -27.93
C ILE A 159 4.20 21.10 -27.62
N GLY A 160 4.89 22.06 -28.22
CA GLY A 160 6.32 22.29 -28.04
C GLY A 160 7.20 21.40 -28.91
N ASP A 161 8.46 21.24 -28.54
CA ASP A 161 9.43 20.36 -29.22
C ASP A 161 9.20 18.93 -28.83
N LYS A 162 8.18 18.31 -29.41
CA LYS A 162 7.70 16.95 -29.03
C LYS A 162 8.34 15.80 -29.80
N TYR A 163 9.07 16.05 -30.87
CA TYR A 163 9.78 15.06 -31.70
C TYR A 163 8.93 13.89 -32.24
N TYR A 164 7.98 13.38 -31.45
CA TYR A 164 7.12 12.23 -31.81
C TYR A 164 5.69 12.66 -32.09
N LYS A 165 4.97 11.85 -32.90
CA LYS A 165 3.57 12.10 -33.30
C LYS A 165 2.64 11.92 -32.09
N ASP A 166 1.60 12.73 -32.00
CA ASP A 166 0.60 12.72 -30.94
C ASP A 166 -0.05 11.35 -30.70
N ARG A 167 -0.31 10.63 -31.81
CA ARG A 167 -0.88 9.27 -31.69
C ARG A 167 0.00 8.33 -30.87
N LEU A 168 1.33 8.44 -31.04
CA LEU A 168 2.26 7.63 -30.26
C LEU A 168 2.29 8.09 -28.80
N LEU A 169 2.33 9.39 -28.56
CA LEU A 169 2.37 9.96 -27.19
C LEU A 169 1.09 9.64 -26.42
N ARG A 170 -0.08 9.66 -27.08
CA ARG A 170 -1.35 9.23 -26.46
C ARG A 170 -1.34 7.76 -26.01
N ASN A 171 -0.60 6.89 -26.69
CA ASN A 171 -0.48 5.49 -26.28
C ASN A 171 0.46 5.27 -25.08
N ILE A 172 1.28 6.28 -24.73
CA ILE A 172 2.22 6.22 -23.61
C ILE A 172 1.57 6.65 -22.31
N ILE A 173 0.67 7.64 -22.35
CA ILE A 173 0.01 8.19 -21.19
C ILE A 173 -1.10 7.26 -20.68
N ALA A 174 -1.44 7.44 -19.41
CA ALA A 174 -2.51 6.70 -18.75
C ALA A 174 -3.88 7.39 -18.90
N SER A 175 -3.90 8.74 -19.04
CA SER A 175 -5.12 9.49 -19.29
C SER A 175 -5.71 9.15 -20.66
N GLU A 176 -7.04 9.17 -20.77
CA GLU A 176 -7.76 8.79 -21.97
C GLU A 176 -8.79 9.84 -22.38
N GLU A 177 -8.92 10.05 -23.70
CA GLU A 177 -10.03 10.83 -24.24
C GLU A 177 -11.35 10.09 -24.06
N ALA A 178 -12.42 10.80 -23.70
CA ALA A 178 -13.76 10.26 -23.60
C ALA A 178 -14.28 9.85 -24.98
N LYS A 179 -14.64 8.59 -25.14
CA LYS A 179 -15.25 8.03 -26.35
C LYS A 179 -16.47 7.19 -25.97
N PHE A 180 -17.48 7.11 -26.84
CA PHE A 180 -18.76 6.48 -26.52
C PHE A 180 -18.60 4.99 -26.12
N TRP A 181 -17.59 4.29 -26.65
CA TRP A 181 -17.31 2.88 -26.30
C TRP A 181 -16.47 2.71 -25.02
N LYS A 182 -15.92 3.79 -24.45
CA LYS A 182 -15.13 3.76 -23.20
C LYS A 182 -15.98 4.10 -21.98
N PHE A 183 -17.19 3.54 -21.88
CA PHE A 183 -18.13 3.90 -20.81
C PHE A 183 -17.67 3.44 -19.42
N ILE A 184 -16.86 2.39 -19.29
CA ILE A 184 -16.37 1.84 -18.01
C ILE A 184 -15.11 2.57 -17.51
N SER A 185 -14.27 3.11 -18.42
CA SER A 185 -13.00 3.69 -18.04
C SER A 185 -13.17 4.93 -17.15
N LYS A 186 -12.48 4.94 -16.00
CA LYS A 186 -12.35 6.11 -15.13
C LYS A 186 -11.23 7.06 -15.55
N LYS A 187 -10.34 6.63 -16.46
CA LYS A 187 -9.16 7.40 -16.94
C LYS A 187 -9.52 8.59 -17.84
N LYS A 188 -10.78 8.71 -18.19
CA LYS A 188 -11.36 9.83 -18.97
C LYS A 188 -11.77 11.03 -18.12
N TYR A 189 -11.59 10.97 -16.81
CA TYR A 189 -11.86 12.08 -15.90
C TYR A 189 -10.56 12.77 -15.48
N ILE A 190 -10.61 14.07 -15.23
CA ILE A 190 -9.46 14.82 -14.72
C ILE A 190 -9.10 14.31 -13.32
N ASN A 191 -7.84 13.89 -13.18
CA ASN A 191 -7.27 13.42 -11.94
C ASN A 191 -5.79 13.85 -11.87
N LYS A 192 -5.41 14.54 -10.80
CA LYS A 192 -4.05 15.05 -10.62
C LYS A 192 -3.01 13.94 -10.60
N GLU A 193 -3.27 12.87 -9.86
CA GLU A 193 -2.38 11.72 -9.74
C GLU A 193 -2.14 11.05 -11.10
N LEU A 194 -3.20 11.00 -11.94
CA LEU A 194 -3.11 10.44 -13.29
C LEU A 194 -2.29 11.36 -14.22
N ILE A 195 -2.46 12.68 -14.12
CA ILE A 195 -1.68 13.66 -14.87
C ILE A 195 -0.20 13.59 -14.46
N ASP A 196 0.09 13.49 -13.16
CA ASP A 196 1.46 13.34 -12.66
C ASP A 196 2.09 12.01 -13.13
N LEU A 197 1.30 10.96 -13.24
CA LEU A 197 1.73 9.69 -13.85
C LEU A 197 2.04 9.87 -15.33
N ASP A 198 1.19 10.56 -16.08
CA ASP A 198 1.39 10.83 -17.50
C ASP A 198 2.68 11.58 -17.75
N GLN A 199 2.98 12.59 -16.94
CA GLN A 199 4.25 13.34 -17.03
C GLN A 199 5.45 12.41 -16.82
N ARG A 200 5.40 11.52 -15.83
CA ARG A 200 6.47 10.54 -15.59
C ARG A 200 6.60 9.55 -16.75
N LEU A 201 5.48 9.05 -17.26
CA LEU A 201 5.48 8.14 -18.41
C LEU A 201 6.06 8.80 -19.66
N LEU A 202 5.64 10.02 -19.98
CA LEU A 202 6.19 10.79 -21.09
C LEU A 202 7.68 11.04 -20.89
N LYS A 203 8.10 11.53 -19.72
CA LYS A 203 9.52 11.76 -19.43
C LYS A 203 10.34 10.49 -19.61
N ASN A 204 9.91 9.38 -19.05
CA ASN A 204 10.61 8.10 -19.16
C ASN A 204 10.66 7.60 -20.62
N PHE A 205 9.59 7.80 -21.38
CA PHE A 205 9.55 7.48 -22.81
C PHE A 205 10.62 8.23 -23.62
N TYR A 206 10.82 9.53 -23.34
CA TYR A 206 11.83 10.34 -23.99
C TYR A 206 13.25 9.97 -23.53
N LEU A 207 13.45 9.80 -22.22
CA LEU A 207 14.71 9.34 -21.64
C LEU A 207 15.14 7.99 -22.21
N ASP A 208 14.18 7.08 -22.43
CA ASP A 208 14.47 5.74 -22.98
C ASP A 208 14.86 5.76 -24.48
N ARG A 209 14.67 6.89 -25.15
CA ARG A 209 14.98 7.10 -26.57
C ARG A 209 16.11 8.09 -26.84
N GLY A 210 16.90 8.37 -25.82
CA GLY A 210 18.08 9.19 -25.92
C GLY A 210 17.90 10.66 -25.56
N HIS A 211 16.68 11.13 -25.36
CA HIS A 211 16.42 12.53 -25.01
C HIS A 211 16.68 12.76 -23.50
N TYR A 212 17.95 12.76 -23.11
CA TYR A 212 18.38 12.85 -21.71
C TYR A 212 17.88 14.12 -20.99
N GLN A 213 17.83 15.22 -21.69
CA GLN A 213 17.38 16.52 -21.16
C GLN A 213 15.88 16.75 -21.30
N ALA A 214 15.11 15.75 -21.73
CA ALA A 214 13.68 15.90 -21.93
C ALA A 214 12.96 16.40 -20.68
N LYS A 215 12.16 17.42 -20.85
CA LYS A 215 11.32 18.02 -19.81
C LYS A 215 9.89 18.10 -20.29
N ILE A 216 8.97 17.74 -19.42
CA ILE A 216 7.57 18.16 -19.57
C ILE A 216 7.49 19.50 -18.88
N VAL A 217 7.51 20.57 -19.68
CA VAL A 217 7.66 21.98 -19.21
C VAL A 217 6.41 22.41 -18.44
N GLY A 218 5.26 21.85 -18.79
CA GLY A 218 4.02 22.11 -18.10
C GLY A 218 2.91 21.21 -18.62
N ASN A 219 1.87 21.10 -17.83
CA ASN A 219 0.58 20.65 -18.27
C ASN A 219 -0.45 21.72 -17.90
N PHE A 220 -1.44 21.90 -18.70
CA PHE A 220 -2.57 22.74 -18.36
C PHE A 220 -3.86 22.08 -18.86
N VAL A 221 -4.92 22.46 -18.18
CA VAL A 221 -6.25 21.95 -18.45
C VAL A 221 -7.08 23.16 -18.87
N GLU A 222 -7.52 23.16 -20.11
CA GLU A 222 -8.46 24.14 -20.61
C GLU A 222 -9.88 23.63 -20.40
N PHE A 223 -10.73 24.48 -19.86
CA PHE A 223 -12.14 24.20 -19.74
C PHE A 223 -12.85 24.63 -21.03
N THR A 224 -13.64 23.75 -21.59
CA THR A 224 -14.34 23.99 -22.84
C THR A 224 -15.77 24.48 -22.59
N ASP A 225 -16.37 25.18 -23.56
CA ASP A 225 -17.77 25.66 -23.46
C ASP A 225 -18.80 24.55 -23.25
N SER A 226 -18.44 23.31 -23.54
CA SER A 226 -19.28 22.13 -23.32
C SER A 226 -19.16 21.52 -21.91
N ASN A 227 -18.57 22.25 -20.95
CA ASN A 227 -18.32 21.76 -19.59
C ASN A 227 -17.39 20.52 -19.52
N ASP A 228 -16.50 20.37 -20.48
CA ASP A 228 -15.50 19.32 -20.57
C ASP A 228 -14.08 19.87 -20.52
N PHE A 229 -13.08 19.01 -20.53
CA PHE A 229 -11.69 19.39 -20.42
C PHE A 229 -10.88 19.04 -21.67
N LYS A 230 -9.99 19.95 -22.05
CA LYS A 230 -8.88 19.72 -22.96
C LYS A 230 -7.59 19.65 -22.13
N LEU A 231 -6.88 18.53 -22.20
CA LEU A 231 -5.62 18.34 -21.49
C LEU A 231 -4.46 18.56 -22.45
N VAL A 232 -3.54 19.45 -22.09
CA VAL A 232 -2.41 19.83 -22.95
C VAL A 232 -1.10 19.59 -22.22
N TYR A 233 -0.18 18.86 -22.86
CA TYR A 233 1.18 18.63 -22.39
C TYR A 233 2.16 19.43 -23.22
N ASN A 234 2.92 20.31 -22.59
CA ASN A 234 3.99 21.07 -23.24
C ASN A 234 5.33 20.35 -23.03
N ILE A 235 5.93 19.89 -24.11
CA ILE A 235 7.10 19.02 -24.12
C ILE A 235 8.28 19.78 -24.72
N ASN A 236 9.43 19.67 -24.04
CA ASN A 236 10.73 20.01 -24.60
C ASN A 236 11.58 18.75 -24.61
N ALA A 237 11.66 18.11 -25.76
CA ALA A 237 12.40 16.84 -25.91
C ALA A 237 13.92 17.06 -25.81
N GLY A 238 14.42 18.19 -26.31
CA GLY A 238 15.85 18.43 -26.42
C GLY A 238 16.57 17.44 -27.36
N PRO A 239 17.89 17.56 -27.51
CA PRO A 239 18.70 16.69 -28.37
C PRO A 239 18.76 15.26 -27.86
N LYS A 240 19.16 14.33 -28.75
CA LYS A 240 19.49 12.96 -28.36
C LYS A 240 20.93 12.87 -27.89
N PHE A 241 21.12 12.12 -26.81
CA PHE A 241 22.42 11.83 -26.21
C PHE A 241 22.83 10.39 -26.47
N THR A 242 24.13 10.19 -26.71
CA THR A 242 24.76 8.87 -26.76
C THR A 242 25.65 8.68 -25.54
N ILE A 243 25.85 7.43 -25.14
CA ILE A 243 26.77 7.09 -24.07
C ILE A 243 28.19 7.03 -24.67
N ASP A 244 29.10 7.85 -24.14
CA ASP A 244 30.49 7.91 -24.61
C ASP A 244 31.31 6.84 -23.89
N LYS A 245 31.48 6.97 -22.59
CA LYS A 245 32.27 6.06 -21.75
C LYS A 245 31.47 5.55 -20.55
N THR A 246 31.73 4.33 -20.16
CA THR A 246 31.15 3.74 -18.96
C THR A 246 32.25 3.28 -18.01
N SER A 247 32.08 3.53 -16.72
CA SER A 247 32.98 3.04 -15.68
C SER A 247 32.19 2.46 -14.52
N LEU A 248 32.75 1.44 -13.88
CA LEU A 248 32.24 0.82 -12.67
C LEU A 248 33.29 0.99 -11.57
N LEU A 249 32.97 1.81 -10.59
CA LEU A 249 33.78 2.01 -9.39
C LEU A 249 33.29 1.08 -8.31
N LEU A 250 34.12 0.11 -7.96
CA LEU A 250 33.88 -0.86 -6.90
C LEU A 250 34.70 -0.49 -5.66
N PRO A 251 34.21 -0.77 -4.44
CA PRO A 251 35.01 -0.70 -3.23
C PRO A 251 36.21 -1.66 -3.28
N ILE A 252 37.23 -1.39 -2.45
CA ILE A 252 38.47 -2.13 -2.42
C ILE A 252 38.31 -3.60 -1.98
N ASP A 253 37.32 -3.84 -1.13
CA ASP A 253 36.93 -5.14 -0.56
C ASP A 253 36.11 -6.03 -1.52
N TYR A 254 35.76 -5.51 -2.72
CA TYR A 254 34.94 -6.23 -3.69
C TYR A 254 35.80 -6.98 -4.71
N ASN A 255 35.45 -8.25 -4.94
CA ASN A 255 36.13 -9.06 -5.95
C ASN A 255 35.67 -8.64 -7.36
N GLU A 256 36.56 -8.02 -8.13
CA GLU A 256 36.27 -7.58 -9.50
C GLU A 256 35.76 -8.68 -10.43
N LYS A 257 36.11 -9.95 -10.16
CA LYS A 257 35.68 -11.10 -10.96
C LYS A 257 34.20 -11.30 -10.96
N ASP A 258 33.55 -11.00 -9.85
CA ASP A 258 32.07 -11.14 -9.72
C ASP A 258 31.34 -10.14 -10.61
N PHE A 259 31.93 -9.00 -10.91
CA PHE A 259 31.38 -7.92 -11.70
C PHE A 259 31.79 -7.91 -13.19
N ILE A 260 32.49 -8.94 -13.69
CA ILE A 260 32.87 -9.04 -15.11
C ILE A 260 31.64 -8.95 -16.04
N LYS A 261 30.52 -9.59 -15.65
CA LYS A 261 29.26 -9.54 -16.40
C LYS A 261 28.74 -8.10 -16.50
N ILE A 262 28.77 -7.38 -15.40
CA ILE A 262 28.31 -5.98 -15.34
C ILE A 262 29.22 -5.08 -16.19
N LYS A 263 30.56 -5.22 -16.06
CA LYS A 263 31.53 -4.48 -16.90
C LYS A 263 31.25 -4.72 -18.39
N LYS A 264 30.94 -5.95 -18.80
CA LYS A 264 30.57 -6.28 -20.19
C LYS A 264 29.23 -5.64 -20.61
N LEU A 265 28.23 -5.62 -19.72
CA LEU A 265 26.94 -4.98 -20.01
C LEU A 265 27.08 -3.47 -20.16
N LEU A 266 27.85 -2.82 -19.29
CA LEU A 266 28.14 -1.40 -19.36
C LEU A 266 28.86 -1.06 -20.67
N LYS A 267 29.90 -1.80 -21.03
CA LYS A 267 30.66 -1.57 -22.27
C LYS A 267 29.79 -1.74 -23.53
N LYS A 268 28.75 -2.56 -23.51
CA LYS A 268 27.79 -2.69 -24.61
C LYS A 268 26.90 -1.47 -24.78
N LEU A 269 26.84 -0.58 -23.78
CA LEU A 269 26.07 0.67 -23.88
C LEU A 269 26.86 1.77 -24.60
N GLU A 270 28.21 1.69 -24.64
CA GLU A 270 29.05 2.69 -25.28
C GLU A 270 28.69 2.82 -26.78
N GLY A 271 28.61 4.05 -27.25
CA GLY A 271 28.15 4.41 -28.60
C GLY A 271 26.63 4.23 -28.84
N LYS A 272 25.85 3.79 -27.87
CA LYS A 272 24.39 3.64 -27.99
C LYS A 272 23.68 4.87 -27.46
N LEU A 273 22.43 5.05 -27.93
CA LEU A 273 21.55 6.06 -27.36
C LEU A 273 21.31 5.80 -25.87
N TYR A 274 21.29 6.88 -25.09
CA TYR A 274 20.88 6.84 -23.69
C TYR A 274 19.54 6.17 -23.52
N SER A 275 19.40 5.35 -22.48
CA SER A 275 18.13 4.68 -22.15
C SER A 275 18.07 4.41 -20.66
N ILE A 276 17.19 5.11 -19.98
CA ILE A 276 17.00 4.94 -18.52
C ILE A 276 16.59 3.51 -18.14
N ASN A 277 15.78 2.87 -18.98
CA ASN A 277 15.36 1.48 -18.73
C ASN A 277 16.53 0.48 -18.80
N LYS A 278 17.49 0.70 -19.71
CA LYS A 278 18.69 -0.14 -19.77
C LYS A 278 19.60 0.07 -18.56
N LEU A 279 19.74 1.31 -18.12
CA LEU A 279 20.52 1.63 -16.92
C LEU A 279 19.88 1.03 -15.66
N ASN A 280 18.56 1.17 -15.50
CA ASN A 280 17.83 0.57 -14.38
C ASN A 280 17.92 -0.97 -14.37
N LYS A 281 17.94 -1.62 -15.55
CA LYS A 281 18.18 -3.07 -15.64
C LYS A 281 19.57 -3.46 -15.16
N ILE A 282 20.59 -2.67 -15.51
CA ILE A 282 21.95 -2.91 -15.04
C ILE A 282 22.05 -2.65 -13.54
N ALA A 283 21.45 -1.58 -13.02
CA ALA A 283 21.42 -1.32 -11.59
C ALA A 283 20.80 -2.51 -10.81
N LYS A 284 19.66 -3.03 -11.26
CA LYS A 284 19.03 -4.22 -10.67
C LYS A 284 19.92 -5.47 -10.76
N GLU A 285 20.66 -5.64 -11.84
CA GLU A 285 21.60 -6.76 -11.97
C GLU A 285 22.79 -6.63 -11.01
N VAL A 286 23.27 -5.39 -10.78
CA VAL A 286 24.28 -5.10 -9.75
C VAL A 286 23.73 -5.45 -8.37
N GLU A 287 22.55 -4.97 -8.02
CA GLU A 287 21.86 -5.26 -6.76
C GLU A 287 21.68 -6.76 -6.55
N TYR A 288 21.25 -7.50 -7.59
CA TYR A 288 21.08 -8.95 -7.53
C TYR A 288 22.42 -9.68 -7.27
N LEU A 289 23.48 -9.30 -8.00
CA LEU A 289 24.81 -9.91 -7.83
C LEU A 289 25.39 -9.65 -6.44
N THR A 290 25.19 -8.46 -5.92
CA THR A 290 25.71 -8.06 -4.61
C THR A 290 24.98 -8.79 -3.49
N THR A 291 23.66 -8.91 -3.57
CA THR A 291 22.88 -9.69 -2.62
C THR A 291 23.26 -11.17 -2.65
N ARG A 292 23.47 -11.74 -3.84
CA ARG A 292 23.83 -13.15 -4.02
C ARG A 292 25.21 -13.49 -3.45
N ASN A 293 26.14 -12.54 -3.52
CA ASN A 293 27.53 -12.74 -3.08
C ASN A 293 27.78 -12.20 -1.66
N ASN A 294 26.68 -11.92 -0.90
CA ASN A 294 26.74 -11.40 0.47
C ASN A 294 27.56 -10.11 0.62
N TYR A 295 27.57 -9.27 -0.41
CA TYR A 295 28.09 -7.91 -0.28
C TYR A 295 27.07 -7.06 0.44
N GLU A 296 27.42 -6.55 1.59
CA GLU A 296 26.56 -5.74 2.45
C GLU A 296 26.48 -4.27 1.99
N PHE A 297 25.40 -3.59 2.33
CA PHE A 297 25.21 -2.13 2.25
C PHE A 297 25.34 -1.51 0.86
N ILE A 298 24.65 -2.03 -0.15
CA ILE A 298 24.78 -1.58 -1.53
C ILE A 298 23.58 -0.80 -2.00
N ASP A 299 23.84 0.42 -2.46
CA ASP A 299 22.98 1.14 -3.40
C ASP A 299 23.73 1.30 -4.72
N ALA A 300 23.21 0.68 -5.77
CA ALA A 300 23.79 0.80 -7.11
C ALA A 300 23.25 2.07 -7.77
N SER A 301 23.92 3.17 -7.58
CA SER A 301 23.63 4.42 -8.27
C SER A 301 24.58 4.69 -9.43
N PHE A 302 24.10 5.38 -10.45
CA PHE A 302 24.96 5.86 -11.54
C PHE A 302 24.93 7.38 -11.56
N LYS A 303 26.13 7.95 -11.75
CA LYS A 303 26.30 9.38 -11.99
C LYS A 303 26.45 9.60 -13.47
N GLU A 304 25.70 10.55 -14.01
CA GLU A 304 25.70 10.94 -15.40
C GLU A 304 26.45 12.27 -15.53
N GLU A 305 27.46 12.31 -16.37
CA GLU A 305 28.25 13.51 -16.62
C GLU A 305 28.16 13.85 -18.10
N ILE A 306 27.63 15.04 -18.39
CA ILE A 306 27.51 15.53 -19.77
C ILE A 306 28.93 15.90 -20.25
N ASN A 307 29.34 15.29 -21.34
CA ASN A 307 30.51 15.67 -22.11
C ASN A 307 30.08 16.63 -23.24
N ASN A 308 31.04 17.28 -23.92
CA ASN A 308 30.71 18.08 -25.10
C ASN A 308 30.01 17.24 -26.17
N GLU A 309 29.18 17.86 -27.03
CA GLU A 309 28.55 17.22 -28.19
C GLU A 309 27.43 16.18 -27.90
N ASN A 310 26.57 16.39 -26.91
CA ASN A 310 25.47 15.47 -26.62
C ASN A 310 25.90 14.04 -26.29
N LYS A 311 27.03 13.90 -25.59
CA LYS A 311 27.56 12.64 -25.09
C LYS A 311 27.54 12.60 -23.57
N LEU A 312 27.30 11.44 -23.02
CA LEU A 312 27.24 11.17 -21.58
C LEU A 312 28.30 10.18 -21.17
N ASN A 313 29.06 10.52 -20.15
CA ASN A 313 29.86 9.56 -19.40
C ASN A 313 29.02 9.02 -18.24
N LEU A 314 29.00 7.70 -18.08
CA LEU A 314 28.28 7.03 -17.03
C LEU A 314 29.28 6.44 -16.03
N VAL A 315 29.18 6.88 -14.80
CA VAL A 315 29.97 6.34 -13.70
C VAL A 315 29.04 5.62 -12.73
N PHE A 316 29.09 4.29 -12.73
CA PHE A 316 28.43 3.51 -11.68
C PHE A 316 29.29 3.60 -10.43
N LYS A 317 28.72 4.22 -9.40
CA LYS A 317 29.34 4.32 -8.08
C LYS A 317 28.49 3.55 -7.09
N LYS A 318 29.19 2.85 -6.19
CA LYS A 318 28.60 2.48 -4.92
C LYS A 318 28.56 3.73 -4.03
N LYS A 319 27.44 3.98 -3.39
CA LYS A 319 27.36 4.86 -2.23
C LYS A 319 27.54 3.98 -1.00
N GLU A 320 28.60 4.19 -0.24
CA GLU A 320 28.70 3.61 1.09
C GLU A 320 27.67 4.28 1.96
N PHE A 321 26.76 3.47 2.50
CA PHE A 321 25.90 3.89 3.61
C PHE A 321 26.57 3.51 4.91
N ASP A 322 26.23 4.27 5.97
CA ASP A 322 26.56 3.85 7.33
C ASP A 322 26.04 2.43 7.54
N LYS A 323 26.90 1.57 8.08
CA LYS A 323 26.57 0.17 8.35
C LYS A 323 25.47 0.12 9.40
N LYS A 324 24.22 0.00 8.96
CA LYS A 324 23.05 -0.12 9.83
C LYS A 324 22.63 -1.58 9.91
N TYR A 325 22.52 -2.08 11.12
CA TYR A 325 22.03 -3.43 11.40
C TYR A 325 20.63 -3.37 11.95
N LEU A 326 19.87 -4.43 11.75
CA LEU A 326 18.55 -4.59 12.33
C LEU A 326 18.68 -5.11 13.76
N SER A 327 18.31 -4.32 14.74
CA SER A 327 18.46 -4.71 16.15
C SER A 327 17.27 -5.52 16.64
N LYS A 328 16.06 -5.24 16.13
CA LYS A 328 14.84 -5.90 16.58
C LYS A 328 13.79 -5.94 15.49
N VAL A 329 13.00 -7.02 15.47
CA VAL A 329 11.80 -7.19 14.65
C VAL A 329 10.59 -7.34 15.55
N ASN A 330 9.65 -6.40 15.48
CA ASN A 330 8.37 -6.47 16.17
C ASN A 330 7.29 -6.85 15.16
N VAL A 331 6.41 -7.76 15.56
CA VAL A 331 5.24 -8.18 14.78
C VAL A 331 3.98 -7.77 15.53
N LEU A 332 3.07 -7.09 14.85
CA LEU A 332 1.83 -6.53 15.40
C LEU A 332 0.63 -6.93 14.54
N GLY A 333 -0.51 -7.19 15.18
CA GLY A 333 -1.79 -7.45 14.50
C GLY A 333 -2.06 -8.91 14.14
N ASN A 334 -1.15 -9.84 14.48
CA ASN A 334 -1.32 -11.27 14.27
C ASN A 334 -2.09 -11.91 15.44
N ASN A 335 -3.42 -11.80 15.43
CA ASN A 335 -4.28 -12.33 16.50
C ASN A 335 -4.55 -13.84 16.38
N ILE A 336 -4.54 -14.36 15.15
CA ILE A 336 -4.81 -15.77 14.81
C ILE A 336 -3.53 -16.46 14.33
N THR A 337 -2.77 -15.80 13.46
CA THR A 337 -1.56 -16.36 12.85
C THR A 337 -0.42 -16.38 13.85
N GLU A 338 0.24 -17.53 14.00
CA GLU A 338 1.42 -17.65 14.86
C GLU A 338 2.53 -16.69 14.36
N GLU A 339 3.16 -15.96 15.27
CA GLU A 339 4.26 -15.04 14.95
C GLU A 339 5.38 -15.72 14.16
N LYS A 340 5.63 -17.00 14.48
CA LYS A 340 6.61 -17.81 13.79
C LYS A 340 6.35 -17.95 12.29
N VAL A 341 5.09 -18.02 11.86
CA VAL A 341 4.73 -18.05 10.43
C VAL A 341 5.20 -16.76 9.74
N ILE A 342 5.06 -15.62 10.43
CA ILE A 342 5.50 -14.33 9.90
C ILE A 342 7.02 -14.30 9.83
N ARG A 343 7.71 -14.60 10.93
CA ARG A 343 9.18 -14.58 11.02
C ARG A 343 9.82 -15.53 10.00
N ASP A 344 9.31 -16.73 9.81
CA ASP A 344 9.83 -17.72 8.86
C ASP A 344 9.70 -17.29 7.38
N ASN A 345 8.90 -16.27 7.09
CA ASN A 345 8.75 -15.70 5.76
C ASN A 345 9.52 -14.38 5.55
N LEU A 346 10.27 -13.94 6.56
CA LEU A 346 11.21 -12.84 6.42
C LEU A 346 12.52 -13.33 5.81
N GLU A 347 13.16 -12.47 5.04
CA GLU A 347 14.50 -12.68 4.48
C GLU A 347 15.56 -11.91 5.28
N VAL A 348 15.15 -11.28 6.38
CA VAL A 348 15.99 -10.53 7.32
C VAL A 348 15.65 -10.96 8.73
N ASP A 349 16.66 -11.04 9.59
CA ASP A 349 16.55 -11.37 10.99
C ASP A 349 17.27 -10.33 11.85
N GLU A 350 17.08 -10.43 13.16
CA GLU A 350 17.74 -9.58 14.13
C GLU A 350 19.27 -9.82 14.08
N GLY A 351 20.04 -8.74 13.94
CA GLY A 351 21.49 -8.78 13.71
C GLY A 351 21.90 -8.70 12.25
N ASP A 352 20.99 -8.83 11.30
CA ASP A 352 21.31 -8.74 9.88
C ASP A 352 21.56 -7.29 9.42
N PRO A 353 22.38 -7.11 8.36
CA PRO A 353 22.51 -5.81 7.73
C PRO A 353 21.19 -5.30 7.18
N LEU A 354 20.89 -4.03 7.40
CA LEU A 354 19.66 -3.40 6.91
C LEU A 354 19.70 -3.30 5.37
N ASN A 355 18.96 -4.15 4.70
CA ASN A 355 18.90 -4.24 3.24
C ASN A 355 17.46 -4.07 2.75
N ASN A 356 17.19 -2.95 2.08
CA ASN A 356 15.85 -2.63 1.56
C ASN A 356 15.32 -3.66 0.55
N ILE A 357 16.20 -4.35 -0.17
CA ILE A 357 15.80 -5.40 -1.13
C ILE A 357 15.27 -6.60 -0.37
N LEU A 358 16.00 -7.06 0.65
CA LEU A 358 15.59 -8.17 1.50
C LEU A 358 14.32 -7.82 2.30
N LEU A 359 14.21 -6.58 2.82
CA LEU A 359 12.98 -6.09 3.43
C LEU A 359 11.79 -6.13 2.48
N THR A 360 11.97 -5.59 1.26
CA THR A 360 10.91 -5.61 0.24
C THR A 360 10.52 -7.05 -0.13
N LYS A 361 11.49 -7.96 -0.22
CA LYS A 361 11.25 -9.38 -0.48
C LYS A 361 10.48 -10.01 0.67
N SER A 362 10.86 -9.74 1.91
CA SER A 362 10.15 -10.19 3.13
C SER A 362 8.68 -9.78 3.11
N ILE A 363 8.41 -8.52 2.85
CA ILE A 363 7.03 -8.00 2.78
C ILE A 363 6.24 -8.64 1.62
N ASN A 364 6.88 -8.84 0.47
CA ASN A 364 6.24 -9.53 -0.65
C ASN A 364 5.96 -11.01 -0.35
N ASN A 365 6.87 -11.69 0.35
CA ASN A 365 6.64 -13.06 0.81
C ASN A 365 5.41 -13.13 1.73
N LEU A 366 5.32 -12.25 2.73
CA LEU A 366 4.17 -12.17 3.63
C LEU A 366 2.85 -11.90 2.87
N LYS A 367 2.86 -10.95 1.93
CA LYS A 367 1.70 -10.66 1.08
C LYS A 367 1.30 -11.87 0.23
N SER A 368 2.27 -12.67 -0.22
CA SER A 368 2.02 -13.84 -1.06
C SER A 368 1.35 -15.00 -0.32
N LEU A 369 1.41 -15.04 1.02
CA LEU A 369 0.69 -16.02 1.82
C LEU A 369 -0.83 -15.92 1.66
N ASN A 370 -1.32 -14.74 1.28
CA ASN A 370 -2.73 -14.46 1.02
C ASN A 370 -3.65 -14.70 2.25
N ILE A 371 -3.08 -14.66 3.45
CA ILE A 371 -3.80 -14.76 4.75
C ILE A 371 -3.98 -13.39 5.41
N PHE A 372 -3.31 -12.36 4.89
CA PHE A 372 -3.40 -10.98 5.36
C PHE A 372 -4.15 -10.09 4.36
N GLY A 373 -4.96 -9.17 4.88
CA GLY A 373 -5.62 -8.11 4.13
C GLY A 373 -4.66 -6.98 3.78
N SER A 374 -3.82 -6.60 4.76
CA SER A 374 -2.72 -5.65 4.57
C SER A 374 -1.46 -6.13 5.30
N VAL A 375 -0.30 -5.76 4.76
CA VAL A 375 1.01 -5.94 5.40
C VAL A 375 1.78 -4.65 5.18
N GLU A 376 2.08 -3.97 6.27
CA GLU A 376 2.84 -2.73 6.29
C GLU A 376 4.08 -2.89 7.16
N TYR A 377 5.09 -2.06 6.94
CA TYR A 377 6.26 -2.03 7.78
C TYR A 377 6.75 -0.61 7.99
N GLU A 378 7.34 -0.38 9.14
CA GLU A 378 7.98 0.85 9.50
C GLU A 378 9.36 0.56 10.11
N LEU A 379 10.37 1.33 9.67
CA LEU A 379 11.69 1.31 10.27
C LEU A 379 11.80 2.51 11.21
N THR A 380 11.98 2.24 12.48
CA THR A 380 12.19 3.25 13.51
C THR A 380 13.59 3.12 14.10
N THR A 381 14.14 4.23 14.59
CA THR A 381 15.41 4.24 15.29
C THR A 381 15.15 4.70 16.72
N ASN A 382 15.57 3.92 17.70
CA ASN A 382 15.43 4.28 19.10
C ASN A 382 16.50 5.30 19.57
N ILE A 383 16.43 5.70 20.83
CA ILE A 383 17.35 6.67 21.44
C ILE A 383 18.81 6.18 21.40
N ASN A 384 19.04 4.86 21.32
CA ASN A 384 20.37 4.23 21.28
C ASN A 384 20.89 4.04 19.85
N ASP A 385 20.27 4.67 18.84
CA ASP A 385 20.56 4.52 17.39
C ASP A 385 20.39 3.08 16.87
N GLU A 386 19.53 2.28 17.53
CA GLU A 386 19.21 0.92 17.12
C GLU A 386 18.02 0.93 16.13
N ASN A 387 18.14 0.21 15.02
CA ASN A 387 17.07 0.13 14.04
C ASN A 387 16.11 -0.99 14.40
N ILE A 388 14.85 -0.65 14.49
CA ILE A 388 13.74 -1.54 14.83
C ILE A 388 12.81 -1.64 13.62
N LEU A 389 12.54 -2.86 13.18
CA LEU A 389 11.56 -3.15 12.13
C LEU A 389 10.23 -3.50 12.78
N ASN A 390 9.24 -2.65 12.62
CA ASN A 390 7.87 -2.92 13.04
C ASN A 390 7.08 -3.41 11.83
N ILE A 391 6.59 -4.64 11.88
CA ILE A 391 5.73 -5.24 10.85
C ILE A 391 4.31 -5.27 11.39
N SER A 392 3.39 -4.57 10.74
CA SER A 392 1.97 -4.56 11.08
C SER A 392 1.19 -5.36 10.05
N VAL A 393 0.45 -6.36 10.50
CA VAL A 393 -0.40 -7.18 9.65
C VAL A 393 -1.86 -6.99 10.04
N GLU A 394 -2.74 -7.01 9.05
CA GLU A 394 -4.18 -7.08 9.23
C GLU A 394 -4.67 -8.42 8.69
N GLU A 395 -5.17 -9.28 9.57
CA GLU A 395 -5.65 -10.59 9.18
C GLU A 395 -6.99 -10.52 8.46
N LYS A 396 -7.21 -11.41 7.51
CA LYS A 396 -8.49 -11.53 6.80
C LYS A 396 -9.04 -12.94 6.95
N PRO A 397 -10.36 -13.14 6.75
CA PRO A 397 -10.93 -14.49 6.68
C PRO A 397 -10.20 -15.34 5.63
N THR A 398 -9.74 -16.54 6.01
CA THR A 398 -8.95 -17.46 5.20
C THR A 398 -9.75 -18.67 4.72
N GLY A 399 -10.97 -18.85 5.28
CA GLY A 399 -11.92 -19.87 4.86
C GLY A 399 -12.66 -19.47 3.59
N GLU A 400 -12.72 -20.39 2.62
CA GLU A 400 -13.42 -20.23 1.34
C GLU A 400 -14.39 -21.37 1.15
N ILE A 401 -15.61 -21.08 0.70
CA ILE A 401 -16.60 -22.06 0.27
C ILE A 401 -16.90 -21.78 -1.20
N PHE A 402 -16.82 -22.82 -2.02
CA PHE A 402 -17.15 -22.69 -3.42
C PHE A 402 -18.15 -23.77 -3.86
N ALA A 403 -19.02 -23.38 -4.77
CA ALA A 403 -19.94 -24.29 -5.44
C ALA A 403 -19.94 -23.97 -6.93
N ALA A 404 -19.97 -24.99 -7.76
CA ALA A 404 -20.01 -24.86 -9.20
C ALA A 404 -21.06 -25.82 -9.78
N ALA A 405 -21.74 -25.40 -10.82
CA ALA A 405 -22.63 -26.25 -11.61
C ALA A 405 -22.31 -26.03 -13.10
N GLY A 406 -22.35 -27.08 -13.86
CA GLY A 406 -22.06 -27.06 -15.30
C GLY A 406 -22.72 -28.21 -16.01
N THR A 407 -22.61 -28.23 -17.34
CA THR A 407 -23.04 -29.36 -18.20
C THR A 407 -21.87 -29.79 -19.05
N GLY A 408 -21.71 -31.10 -19.20
CA GLY A 408 -20.65 -31.73 -20.02
C GLY A 408 -21.21 -32.88 -20.88
N THR A 409 -20.32 -33.64 -21.44
CA THR A 409 -20.67 -34.82 -22.26
C THR A 409 -21.32 -35.94 -21.43
N SER A 410 -21.10 -35.96 -20.13
CA SER A 410 -21.70 -36.92 -19.18
C SER A 410 -22.85 -36.27 -18.37
N GLY A 411 -23.59 -35.32 -18.96
CA GLY A 411 -24.73 -34.67 -18.30
C GLY A 411 -24.36 -33.49 -17.41
N GLY A 412 -25.20 -33.26 -16.39
CA GLY A 412 -25.03 -32.21 -15.40
C GLY A 412 -23.89 -32.53 -14.42
N THR A 413 -23.06 -31.52 -14.09
CA THR A 413 -21.98 -31.66 -13.12
C THR A 413 -22.18 -30.65 -11.98
N PHE A 414 -22.01 -31.12 -10.74
CA PHE A 414 -22.00 -30.28 -9.55
C PHE A 414 -20.67 -30.44 -8.82
N GLY A 415 -20.15 -29.30 -8.34
CA GLY A 415 -18.96 -29.26 -7.51
C GLY A 415 -19.22 -28.43 -6.24
N PHE A 416 -18.73 -28.93 -5.12
CA PHE A 416 -18.73 -28.22 -3.84
C PHE A 416 -17.39 -28.39 -3.17
N GLY A 417 -16.88 -27.34 -2.56
CA GLY A 417 -15.65 -27.44 -1.81
C GLY A 417 -15.53 -26.41 -0.71
N ILE A 418 -14.71 -26.78 0.26
CA ILE A 418 -14.33 -25.93 1.39
C ILE A 418 -12.81 -25.91 1.45
N LYS A 419 -12.26 -24.72 1.62
CA LYS A 419 -10.83 -24.52 1.77
C LYS A 419 -10.56 -23.61 2.95
N GLU A 420 -9.61 -23.97 3.78
CA GLU A 420 -9.04 -23.14 4.84
C GLU A 420 -7.55 -22.96 4.56
N ASN A 421 -7.07 -21.71 4.44
CA ASN A 421 -5.68 -21.43 4.06
C ASN A 421 -4.75 -21.17 5.25
N ASN A 422 -5.30 -21.04 6.46
CA ASN A 422 -4.51 -20.75 7.66
C ASN A 422 -4.98 -21.57 8.86
N PHE A 423 -5.10 -22.88 8.66
CA PHE A 423 -5.59 -23.79 9.71
C PHE A 423 -4.73 -23.69 10.98
N LEU A 424 -5.37 -23.42 12.12
CA LEU A 424 -4.77 -23.20 13.43
C LEU A 424 -3.72 -22.04 13.45
N GLY A 425 -3.79 -21.08 12.52
CA GLY A 425 -2.83 -19.98 12.45
C GLY A 425 -1.44 -20.37 11.94
N LYS A 426 -1.28 -21.57 11.37
CA LYS A 426 0.01 -22.16 10.97
C LYS A 426 0.30 -22.11 9.47
N ASN A 427 -0.48 -21.33 8.71
CA ASN A 427 -0.39 -21.29 7.24
C ASN A 427 -0.51 -22.68 6.59
N ILE A 428 -1.23 -23.59 7.24
CA ILE A 428 -1.56 -24.91 6.70
C ILE A 428 -2.87 -24.77 5.92
N SER A 429 -2.88 -25.23 4.67
CA SER A 429 -4.11 -25.28 3.86
C SER A 429 -4.78 -26.65 4.01
N LEU A 430 -6.07 -26.62 4.34
CA LEU A 430 -6.97 -27.78 4.26
C LEU A 430 -7.94 -27.54 3.11
N GLU A 431 -8.13 -28.52 2.26
CA GLU A 431 -9.04 -28.42 1.12
C GLU A 431 -9.85 -29.72 0.98
N THR A 432 -11.16 -29.56 0.90
CA THR A 432 -12.10 -30.65 0.62
C THR A 432 -12.89 -30.31 -0.62
N ASN A 433 -12.87 -31.20 -1.60
CA ASN A 433 -13.59 -31.04 -2.87
C ASN A 433 -14.48 -32.25 -3.09
N LEU A 434 -15.74 -32.03 -3.40
CA LEU A 434 -16.70 -33.03 -3.86
C LEU A 434 -17.17 -32.64 -5.25
N ARG A 435 -17.06 -33.54 -6.19
CA ARG A 435 -17.61 -33.40 -7.54
C ARG A 435 -18.54 -34.56 -7.84
N MET A 436 -19.67 -34.26 -8.40
CA MET A 436 -20.69 -35.23 -8.79
C MET A 436 -21.16 -34.94 -10.21
N ASP A 437 -21.25 -35.95 -11.04
CA ASP A 437 -21.96 -35.95 -12.30
C ASP A 437 -22.87 -37.18 -12.37
N GLU A 438 -23.54 -37.41 -13.52
CA GLU A 438 -24.53 -38.50 -13.65
C GLU A 438 -23.91 -39.90 -13.45
N GLU A 439 -22.63 -40.05 -13.75
CA GLU A 439 -21.94 -41.33 -13.69
C GLU A 439 -20.89 -41.40 -12.58
N THR A 440 -20.41 -40.26 -12.07
CA THR A 440 -19.22 -40.20 -11.20
C THR A 440 -19.45 -39.38 -9.97
N VAL A 441 -19.04 -39.90 -8.83
CA VAL A 441 -18.88 -39.16 -7.56
C VAL A 441 -17.40 -39.20 -7.18
N LYS A 442 -16.79 -38.02 -7.06
CA LYS A 442 -15.37 -37.87 -6.72
C LYS A 442 -15.21 -36.96 -5.51
N GLY A 443 -14.57 -37.47 -4.48
CA GLY A 443 -14.20 -36.71 -3.27
C GLY A 443 -12.69 -36.65 -3.14
N LYS A 444 -12.18 -35.48 -2.75
CA LYS A 444 -10.76 -35.28 -2.45
C LYS A 444 -10.63 -34.46 -1.17
N PHE A 445 -9.77 -34.92 -0.27
CA PHE A 445 -9.31 -34.18 0.88
C PHE A 445 -7.79 -33.99 0.77
N SER A 446 -7.30 -32.79 1.01
CA SER A 446 -5.86 -32.50 0.96
C SER A 446 -5.43 -31.59 2.09
N VAL A 447 -4.24 -31.82 2.59
CA VAL A 447 -3.53 -31.03 3.58
C VAL A 447 -2.22 -30.58 2.95
N ILE A 448 -1.96 -29.27 2.96
CA ILE A 448 -0.75 -28.69 2.41
C ILE A 448 -0.08 -27.87 3.53
N ASN A 449 1.13 -28.27 3.92
CA ASN A 449 1.99 -27.46 4.77
C ASN A 449 3.14 -26.93 3.91
N PRO A 450 3.16 -25.63 3.55
CA PRO A 450 4.15 -25.06 2.63
C PRO A 450 5.57 -24.98 3.22
N LYS A 451 5.70 -24.98 4.56
CA LYS A 451 6.98 -24.96 5.28
C LYS A 451 7.02 -26.06 6.33
N TRP A 452 7.10 -27.32 5.87
CA TRP A 452 7.15 -28.46 6.75
C TRP A 452 8.38 -28.41 7.66
N ASN A 453 8.11 -28.49 8.95
CA ASN A 453 9.13 -28.42 10.00
C ASN A 453 10.01 -27.17 9.89
N PHE A 454 9.41 -26.04 9.47
CA PHE A 454 10.05 -24.72 9.31
C PHE A 454 11.26 -24.73 8.34
N THR A 455 11.20 -25.58 7.35
CA THR A 455 12.18 -25.65 6.25
C THR A 455 11.52 -25.16 4.96
N ASP A 456 12.32 -24.94 3.92
CA ASP A 456 11.82 -24.62 2.57
C ASP A 456 11.23 -25.84 1.82
N ARG A 457 10.83 -26.85 2.59
CA ARG A 457 10.18 -28.07 2.07
C ARG A 457 8.68 -28.00 2.33
N SER A 458 7.87 -28.31 1.33
CA SER A 458 6.43 -28.47 1.50
C SER A 458 6.07 -29.94 1.72
N LEU A 459 5.10 -30.17 2.61
CA LEU A 459 4.44 -31.47 2.78
C LEU A 459 3.04 -31.38 2.20
N ILE A 460 2.72 -32.29 1.28
CA ILE A 460 1.38 -32.40 0.70
C ILE A 460 0.91 -33.82 0.98
N ALA A 461 -0.22 -33.96 1.65
CA ALA A 461 -0.90 -35.23 1.84
C ALA A 461 -2.32 -35.10 1.28
N SER A 462 -2.77 -36.09 0.52
CA SER A 462 -4.13 -36.09 -0.02
C SER A 462 -4.71 -37.48 -0.06
N VAL A 463 -6.02 -37.54 0.15
CA VAL A 463 -6.83 -38.76 -0.06
C VAL A 463 -7.88 -38.41 -1.10
N GLU A 464 -8.00 -39.26 -2.10
CA GLU A 464 -8.99 -39.12 -3.18
C GLU A 464 -9.77 -40.40 -3.32
N SER A 465 -11.10 -40.31 -3.42
CA SER A 465 -11.98 -41.44 -3.72
C SER A 465 -12.87 -41.05 -4.91
N SER A 466 -12.98 -41.97 -5.86
CA SER A 466 -13.82 -41.80 -7.05
C SER A 466 -14.60 -43.08 -7.30
N THR A 467 -15.92 -42.95 -7.39
CA THR A 467 -16.80 -44.04 -7.83
C THR A 467 -17.45 -43.66 -9.14
N THR A 468 -17.33 -44.54 -10.14
CA THR A 468 -17.97 -44.35 -11.44
C THR A 468 -18.93 -45.52 -11.66
N ASP A 469 -20.22 -45.21 -11.80
CA ASP A 469 -21.29 -46.17 -12.06
C ASP A 469 -21.70 -46.06 -13.55
N ARG A 470 -21.48 -47.13 -14.29
CA ARG A 470 -21.90 -47.32 -15.68
C ARG A 470 -22.67 -48.65 -15.87
N MET A 471 -23.36 -49.06 -14.82
CA MET A 471 -24.12 -50.30 -14.84
C MET A 471 -25.20 -50.29 -15.92
N GLY A 472 -25.86 -49.14 -16.16
CA GLY A 472 -26.94 -49.04 -17.14
C GLY A 472 -26.46 -49.17 -18.58
N ASP A 473 -25.30 -48.61 -18.95
CA ASP A 473 -24.81 -48.55 -20.33
C ASP A 473 -23.80 -49.66 -20.66
N TYR A 474 -22.96 -50.00 -19.69
CA TYR A 474 -21.81 -50.90 -19.91
C TYR A 474 -21.72 -52.06 -18.93
N GLY A 475 -22.60 -52.14 -17.90
CA GLY A 475 -22.67 -53.24 -16.96
C GLY A 475 -21.52 -53.30 -15.95
N TYR A 476 -20.85 -52.15 -15.60
CA TYR A 476 -19.80 -52.09 -14.61
C TYR A 476 -19.89 -50.90 -13.67
N GLU A 477 -19.40 -51.07 -12.48
CA GLU A 477 -19.13 -50.03 -11.51
C GLU A 477 -17.65 -50.13 -11.05
N THR A 478 -17.01 -49.02 -10.92
CA THR A 478 -15.60 -48.94 -10.48
C THR A 478 -15.45 -47.96 -9.34
N SER A 479 -14.82 -48.42 -8.25
CA SER A 479 -14.42 -47.55 -7.15
C SER A 479 -12.91 -47.57 -6.98
N THR A 480 -12.31 -46.37 -6.93
CA THR A 480 -10.86 -46.19 -6.76
C THR A 480 -10.59 -45.26 -5.60
N THR A 481 -9.66 -45.63 -4.72
CA THR A 481 -9.17 -44.80 -3.64
C THR A 481 -7.66 -44.68 -3.76
N GLY A 482 -7.17 -43.41 -3.76
CA GLY A 482 -5.74 -43.07 -3.85
C GLY A 482 -5.29 -42.23 -2.67
N PHE A 483 -3.99 -42.30 -2.35
CA PHE A 483 -3.34 -41.51 -1.31
C PHE A 483 -2.17 -40.71 -1.86
#